data_09f5632e8e8d015ed62d4d23d507d5bb
#
_entry.id   09f5632e8e8d015ed62d4d23d507d5bb
#
_cell.length_a   1.000
_cell.length_b   1.000
_cell.length_c   1.000
_cell.angle_alpha   90.00
_cell.angle_beta   90.00
_cell.angle_gamma   90.00
#
_symmetry.space_group_name_H-M   'P 1'
#
loop_
_entity.id
_entity.type
_entity.pdbx_description
1 polymer ?
#
loop_
_entity_poly.entity_id
_entity_poly.type
_entity_poly.pdbx_seq_one_letter_code
_entity_poly.pdbx_strand_id
1 'polypeptide(L)'
;MQALGTDDPRQVGAYRLLRRLGAGGMGRVYLGRTAGGRTVAVKVVRGELAEDAEFRARFRQEVAAARRVGGAWTPPVLDADTEGEHPWVATGYVAGPALGGAVRQYGPLPGPAVRTLGAGLAQALEHVHGLGLVHRDVKPSNVLLTLDGPRLIDFGIARALDATTGLTRSGFVVGSPGFMSPEQANGRPAGPPSDVFSLGAVLAYAATGVHPFGEGVSAAVLLYRVVHEEPDLTGLDGGPLRAIVLDCLAKDPAARPTPRQLGQWLDPDGAAVGRPGRGDWLPPELAAAVGRSAVQLLDLEAEAGTGAVSGDPAEGERTPTYVPGGGAVAGTGGSRRRGTAGLAAGAVLLALAGGGYGAYRVWGEDAPGPGSTAPAAGSPSPAPPLPSGSGTVSPPPSPVPAATTPAGAAAGAATGPNAVPEAFLGTWSGEMTTQKGVPAGTTTLVVGRAAIGQAATASRNELTGLLSITCEGAWTLTSAEPEKLVFTSRLVRSSLPGACTGGSYAETLALQKDGTIRFTSADPSAGNPSGTLRRAG
;
A
#
# COMPACT_ATOMS: atom_id res chain seq x y z
N MET A 1 9.96 11.94 6.41
CA MET A 1 9.58 13.20 5.72
C MET A 1 10.78 13.70 4.92
N GLN A 2 10.59 14.16 3.68
CA GLN A 2 11.66 14.65 2.79
C GLN A 2 11.46 16.15 2.54
N ALA A 3 12.57 16.89 2.34
CA ALA A 3 12.48 18.27 1.89
C ALA A 3 11.79 18.34 0.51
N LEU A 4 11.12 19.46 0.22
CA LEU A 4 10.54 19.68 -1.10
C LEU A 4 11.67 19.82 -2.14
N GLY A 5 11.59 19.05 -3.22
CA GLY A 5 12.46 19.17 -4.38
C GLY A 5 12.14 20.41 -5.21
N THR A 6 12.95 20.62 -6.27
CA THR A 6 12.74 21.71 -7.26
C THR A 6 11.41 21.56 -8.01
N ASP A 7 11.01 20.31 -8.26
CA ASP A 7 9.80 19.97 -9.01
C ASP A 7 8.56 19.82 -8.13
N ASP A 8 8.70 20.02 -6.81
CA ASP A 8 7.57 19.97 -5.89
C ASP A 8 6.91 21.36 -5.80
N PRO A 9 5.57 21.44 -5.88
CA PRO A 9 4.87 22.70 -5.71
C PRO A 9 5.09 23.24 -4.30
N ARG A 10 5.14 24.56 -4.16
CA ARG A 10 5.24 25.24 -2.86
C ARG A 10 3.88 25.52 -2.25
N GLN A 11 2.85 25.52 -3.10
CA GLN A 11 1.46 25.77 -2.71
C GLN A 11 0.52 24.91 -3.56
N VAL A 12 -0.55 24.41 -2.94
CA VAL A 12 -1.66 23.72 -3.58
C VAL A 12 -2.95 24.21 -2.96
N GLY A 13 -3.82 24.83 -3.75
CA GLY A 13 -5.01 25.53 -3.25
C GLY A 13 -4.61 26.56 -2.19
N ALA A 14 -5.26 26.54 -1.04
CA ALA A 14 -4.97 27.41 0.10
C ALA A 14 -3.85 26.90 1.02
N TYR A 15 -3.19 25.78 0.66
CA TYR A 15 -2.23 25.08 1.51
C TYR A 15 -0.80 25.38 1.08
N ARG A 16 0.01 25.95 1.99
CA ARG A 16 1.47 26.02 1.82
C ARG A 16 2.08 24.67 2.13
N LEU A 17 2.86 24.10 1.18
CA LEU A 17 3.52 22.83 1.36
C LEU A 17 4.86 22.98 2.09
N LEU A 18 5.14 22.09 3.03
CA LEU A 18 6.30 22.14 3.91
C LEU A 18 7.31 21.01 3.63
N ARG A 19 6.82 19.79 3.46
CA ARG A 19 7.63 18.57 3.26
C ARG A 19 6.88 17.61 2.35
N ARG A 20 7.61 16.71 1.70
CA ARG A 20 7.01 15.57 1.00
C ARG A 20 6.91 14.38 1.98
N LEU A 21 5.71 13.85 2.18
CA LEU A 21 5.43 12.69 3.03
C LEU A 21 5.67 11.38 2.28
N GLY A 22 5.34 11.35 0.98
CA GLY A 22 5.52 10.16 0.16
C GLY A 22 5.17 10.40 -1.31
N ALA A 23 5.49 9.41 -2.14
CA ALA A 23 5.09 9.35 -3.54
C ALA A 23 4.67 7.92 -3.89
N GLY A 24 3.69 7.77 -4.76
CA GLY A 24 3.18 6.48 -5.21
C GLY A 24 2.66 6.53 -6.65
N GLY A 25 2.06 5.44 -7.11
CA GLY A 25 1.53 5.35 -8.47
C GLY A 25 0.49 6.41 -8.81
N MET A 26 -0.32 6.85 -7.84
CA MET A 26 -1.41 7.80 -8.04
C MET A 26 -1.00 9.26 -7.88
N GLY A 27 0.14 9.55 -7.24
CA GLY A 27 0.52 10.93 -6.96
C GLY A 27 1.54 11.08 -5.86
N ARG A 28 1.64 12.32 -5.37
CA ARG A 28 2.53 12.71 -4.26
C ARG A 28 1.71 13.20 -3.09
N VAL A 29 2.15 12.89 -1.87
CA VAL A 29 1.53 13.35 -0.63
C VAL A 29 2.47 14.32 0.06
N TYR A 30 1.94 15.46 0.43
CA TYR A 30 2.69 16.54 1.07
C TYR A 30 2.13 16.87 2.46
N LEU A 31 3.02 17.24 3.35
CA LEU A 31 2.66 17.96 4.56
C LEU A 31 2.43 19.42 4.18
N GLY A 32 1.24 19.90 4.42
CA GLY A 32 0.84 21.28 4.14
C GLY A 32 0.31 21.99 5.37
N ARG A 33 0.12 23.30 5.25
CA ARG A 33 -0.40 24.17 6.32
C ARG A 33 -1.41 25.15 5.76
N THR A 34 -2.52 25.34 6.48
CA THR A 34 -3.48 26.41 6.20
C THR A 34 -2.92 27.77 6.64
N ALA A 35 -3.51 28.88 6.17
CA ALA A 35 -3.20 30.22 6.65
C ALA A 35 -3.42 30.37 8.18
N GLY A 36 -4.40 29.66 8.74
CA GLY A 36 -4.67 29.60 10.18
C GLY A 36 -3.77 28.67 10.98
N GLY A 37 -2.70 28.12 10.38
CA GLY A 37 -1.70 27.30 11.06
C GLY A 37 -2.03 25.82 11.19
N ARG A 38 -3.19 25.35 10.75
CA ARG A 38 -3.55 23.92 10.84
C ARG A 38 -2.71 23.08 9.88
N THR A 39 -2.12 22.01 10.39
CA THR A 39 -1.36 21.04 9.58
C THR A 39 -2.27 20.04 8.88
N VAL A 40 -1.98 19.76 7.62
CA VAL A 40 -2.78 18.91 6.73
C VAL A 40 -1.88 17.97 5.91
N ALA A 41 -2.44 16.85 5.45
CA ALA A 41 -1.84 16.04 4.41
C ALA A 41 -2.55 16.34 3.08
N VAL A 42 -1.79 16.76 2.06
CA VAL A 42 -2.30 17.10 0.73
C VAL A 42 -1.81 16.08 -0.28
N LYS A 43 -2.72 15.30 -0.84
CA LYS A 43 -2.44 14.34 -1.91
C LYS A 43 -2.75 14.96 -3.25
N VAL A 44 -1.74 15.09 -4.10
CA VAL A 44 -1.84 15.66 -5.45
C VAL A 44 -1.75 14.52 -6.46
N VAL A 45 -2.73 14.42 -7.33
CA VAL A 45 -2.83 13.40 -8.38
C VAL A 45 -1.82 13.69 -9.49
N ARG A 46 -1.25 12.65 -10.11
CA ARG A 46 -0.37 12.80 -11.28
C ARG A 46 -1.13 13.33 -12.49
N GLY A 47 -0.48 14.17 -13.29
CA GLY A 47 -1.06 14.74 -14.51
C GLY A 47 -1.60 13.68 -15.48
N GLU A 48 -0.83 12.59 -15.69
CA GLU A 48 -1.21 11.46 -16.56
C GLU A 48 -2.56 10.82 -16.18
N LEU A 49 -2.85 10.73 -14.88
CA LEU A 49 -4.13 10.23 -14.38
C LEU A 49 -5.21 11.33 -14.41
N ALA A 50 -4.79 12.56 -14.25
CA ALA A 50 -5.69 13.71 -14.31
C ALA A 50 -6.25 13.96 -15.71
N GLU A 51 -5.60 13.49 -16.77
CA GLU A 51 -6.07 13.57 -18.16
C GLU A 51 -7.16 12.52 -18.48
N ASP A 52 -7.24 11.43 -17.68
CA ASP A 52 -8.24 10.38 -17.87
C ASP A 52 -9.61 10.81 -17.29
N ALA A 53 -10.59 11.00 -18.17
CA ALA A 53 -11.94 11.44 -17.79
C ALA A 53 -12.65 10.43 -16.87
N GLU A 54 -12.41 9.13 -17.06
CA GLU A 54 -12.99 8.07 -16.23
C GLU A 54 -12.37 8.08 -14.84
N PHE A 55 -11.06 8.26 -14.74
CA PHE A 55 -10.38 8.46 -13.47
C PHE A 55 -10.92 9.70 -12.73
N ARG A 56 -11.07 10.84 -13.40
CA ARG A 56 -11.63 12.06 -12.80
C ARG A 56 -13.04 11.86 -12.26
N ALA A 57 -13.91 11.22 -13.02
CA ALA A 57 -15.28 10.94 -12.58
C ALA A 57 -15.29 10.10 -11.30
N ARG A 58 -14.45 9.06 -11.24
CA ARG A 58 -14.30 8.21 -10.05
C ARG A 58 -13.68 8.97 -8.89
N PHE A 59 -12.58 9.69 -9.10
CA PHE A 59 -11.93 10.51 -8.07
C PHE A 59 -12.92 11.48 -7.42
N ARG A 60 -13.77 12.14 -8.22
CA ARG A 60 -14.83 13.02 -7.73
C ARG A 60 -15.84 12.29 -6.83
N GLN A 61 -16.32 11.13 -7.27
CA GLN A 61 -17.26 10.32 -6.49
C GLN A 61 -16.65 9.86 -5.18
N GLU A 62 -15.41 9.42 -5.20
CA GLU A 62 -14.70 8.93 -4.01
C GLU A 62 -14.36 10.05 -3.02
N VAL A 63 -13.96 11.24 -3.49
CA VAL A 63 -13.77 12.42 -2.65
C VAL A 63 -15.10 12.84 -2.01
N ALA A 64 -16.21 12.85 -2.77
CA ALA A 64 -17.54 13.16 -2.24
C ALA A 64 -17.96 12.12 -1.18
N ALA A 65 -17.61 10.86 -1.36
CA ALA A 65 -17.85 9.79 -0.40
C ALA A 65 -16.95 9.94 0.84
N ALA A 66 -15.65 10.19 0.66
CA ALA A 66 -14.68 10.37 1.74
C ALA A 66 -14.99 11.59 2.62
N ARG A 67 -15.60 12.65 2.08
CA ARG A 67 -16.07 13.81 2.88
C ARG A 67 -17.13 13.43 3.92
N ARG A 68 -17.86 12.32 3.72
CA ARG A 68 -18.82 11.79 4.70
C ARG A 68 -18.17 10.95 5.79
N VAL A 69 -16.93 10.50 5.53
CA VAL A 69 -16.16 9.71 6.48
C VAL A 69 -15.38 10.65 7.37
N GLY A 70 -15.63 10.59 8.65
CA GLY A 70 -14.90 11.33 9.67
C GLY A 70 -15.15 10.69 11.01
N GLY A 71 -14.16 10.61 11.87
CA GLY A 71 -14.33 9.97 13.16
C GLY A 71 -13.02 9.77 13.92
N ALA A 72 -13.10 9.02 15.01
CA ALA A 72 -11.96 8.76 15.87
C ALA A 72 -10.82 8.01 15.15
N TRP A 73 -11.16 7.21 14.14
CA TRP A 73 -10.23 6.27 13.51
C TRP A 73 -9.77 6.65 12.10
N THR A 74 -10.36 7.71 11.54
CA THR A 74 -10.08 8.17 10.17
C THR A 74 -9.94 9.68 10.12
N PRO A 75 -8.88 10.25 9.50
CA PRO A 75 -8.77 11.69 9.35
C PRO A 75 -9.86 12.23 8.41
N PRO A 76 -10.52 13.35 8.78
CA PRO A 76 -11.54 13.94 7.91
C PRO A 76 -10.92 14.55 6.64
N VAL A 77 -11.65 14.48 5.54
CA VAL A 77 -11.37 15.29 4.35
C VAL A 77 -11.76 16.72 4.66
N LEU A 78 -10.80 17.62 4.55
CA LEU A 78 -10.97 19.05 4.87
C LEU A 78 -11.34 19.85 3.64
N ASP A 79 -10.72 19.51 2.50
CA ASP A 79 -10.91 20.21 1.24
C ASP A 79 -10.44 19.35 0.06
N ALA A 80 -10.88 19.67 -1.15
CA ALA A 80 -10.43 19.00 -2.36
C ALA A 80 -10.79 19.84 -3.60
N ASP A 81 -9.92 19.79 -4.59
CA ASP A 81 -10.20 20.23 -5.96
C ASP A 81 -10.15 19.01 -6.88
N THR A 82 -11.29 18.66 -7.46
CA THR A 82 -11.44 17.52 -8.38
C THR A 82 -11.50 17.94 -9.84
N GLU A 83 -11.61 19.26 -10.12
CA GLU A 83 -11.82 19.80 -11.46
C GLU A 83 -10.59 20.49 -12.04
N GLY A 84 -9.66 20.94 -11.20
CA GLY A 84 -8.43 21.61 -11.60
C GLY A 84 -7.53 20.74 -12.49
N GLU A 85 -6.53 21.35 -13.09
CA GLU A 85 -5.51 20.66 -13.91
C GLU A 85 -4.79 19.56 -13.12
N HIS A 86 -4.49 19.83 -11.85
CA HIS A 86 -3.89 18.90 -10.90
C HIS A 86 -4.85 18.63 -9.74
N PRO A 87 -5.75 17.64 -9.87
CA PRO A 87 -6.67 17.31 -8.80
C PRO A 87 -5.95 16.96 -7.50
N TRP A 88 -6.52 17.40 -6.38
CA TRP A 88 -5.93 17.14 -5.07
C TRP A 88 -7.00 16.96 -3.98
N VAL A 89 -6.62 16.33 -2.89
CA VAL A 89 -7.42 16.20 -1.67
C VAL A 89 -6.56 16.51 -0.44
N ALA A 90 -7.11 17.31 0.48
CA ALA A 90 -6.50 17.64 1.75
C ALA A 90 -7.25 16.96 2.89
N THR A 91 -6.54 16.25 3.76
CA THR A 91 -7.05 15.59 4.96
C THR A 91 -6.37 16.13 6.20
N GLY A 92 -6.96 15.91 7.37
CA GLY A 92 -6.29 16.16 8.63
C GLY A 92 -4.98 15.38 8.70
N TYR A 93 -3.88 16.02 9.06
CA TYR A 93 -2.60 15.31 9.23
C TYR A 93 -2.63 14.48 10.53
N VAL A 94 -2.14 13.27 10.47
CA VAL A 94 -1.97 12.37 11.60
C VAL A 94 -0.49 12.19 11.88
N ALA A 95 -0.05 12.64 13.06
CA ALA A 95 1.34 12.50 13.50
C ALA A 95 1.56 11.08 14.06
N GLY A 96 2.23 10.24 13.31
CA GLY A 96 2.57 8.88 13.72
C GLY A 96 3.23 8.09 12.59
N PRO A 97 4.04 7.08 12.91
CA PRO A 97 4.63 6.21 11.90
C PRO A 97 3.56 5.32 11.27
N ALA A 98 3.75 4.96 10.00
CA ALA A 98 2.98 3.89 9.39
C ALA A 98 3.36 2.54 10.02
N LEU A 99 2.37 1.67 10.23
CA LEU A 99 2.53 0.34 10.83
C LEU A 99 3.65 -0.46 10.15
N GLY A 100 3.72 -0.44 8.82
CA GLY A 100 4.76 -1.16 8.09
C GLY A 100 6.18 -0.65 8.40
N GLY A 101 6.35 0.66 8.58
CA GLY A 101 7.61 1.26 9.02
C GLY A 101 7.95 0.90 10.47
N ALA A 102 6.94 0.95 11.33
CA ALA A 102 7.07 0.62 12.75
C ALA A 102 7.49 -0.84 12.97
N VAL A 103 6.82 -1.79 12.31
CA VAL A 103 7.16 -3.22 12.42
C VAL A 103 8.56 -3.52 11.88
N ARG A 104 8.95 -2.92 10.75
CA ARG A 104 10.32 -3.11 10.23
C ARG A 104 11.40 -2.55 11.16
N GLN A 105 11.12 -1.46 11.86
CA GLN A 105 12.12 -0.77 12.69
C GLN A 105 12.18 -1.32 14.12
N TYR A 106 11.04 -1.68 14.69
CA TYR A 106 10.91 -2.04 16.11
C TYR A 106 10.52 -3.52 16.33
N GLY A 107 10.33 -4.29 15.24
CA GLY A 107 9.86 -5.66 15.29
C GLY A 107 8.34 -5.80 15.38
N PRO A 108 7.84 -7.05 15.44
CA PRO A 108 6.44 -7.39 15.58
C PRO A 108 5.80 -6.79 16.83
N LEU A 109 4.51 -6.50 16.77
CA LEU A 109 3.77 -6.02 17.93
C LEU A 109 3.36 -7.17 18.85
N PRO A 110 3.39 -6.99 20.18
CA PRO A 110 2.88 -7.98 21.12
C PRO A 110 1.39 -8.20 20.97
N GLY A 111 0.90 -9.39 21.29
CA GLY A 111 -0.49 -9.80 21.11
C GLY A 111 -1.53 -8.79 21.62
N PRO A 112 -1.42 -8.22 22.83
CA PRO A 112 -2.34 -7.18 23.30
C PRO A 112 -2.38 -5.94 22.39
N ALA A 113 -1.22 -5.50 21.89
CA ALA A 113 -1.14 -4.36 20.97
C ALA A 113 -1.80 -4.69 19.61
N VAL A 114 -1.61 -5.91 19.09
CA VAL A 114 -2.27 -6.39 17.87
C VAL A 114 -3.80 -6.43 18.04
N ARG A 115 -4.29 -6.84 19.21
CA ARG A 115 -5.74 -6.85 19.52
C ARG A 115 -6.31 -5.42 19.53
N THR A 116 -5.64 -4.48 20.20
CA THR A 116 -6.04 -3.07 20.20
C THR A 116 -6.01 -2.46 18.79
N LEU A 117 -4.95 -2.75 18.02
CA LEU A 117 -4.83 -2.37 16.61
C LEU A 117 -6.04 -2.88 15.82
N GLY A 118 -6.34 -4.17 15.93
CA GLY A 118 -7.43 -4.80 15.19
C GLY A 118 -8.81 -4.28 15.59
N ALA A 119 -9.06 -4.08 16.87
CA ALA A 119 -10.34 -3.54 17.37
C ALA A 119 -10.57 -2.10 16.86
N GLY A 120 -9.55 -1.24 16.89
CA GLY A 120 -9.65 0.12 16.34
C GLY A 120 -9.88 0.15 14.83
N LEU A 121 -9.16 -0.71 14.08
CA LEU A 121 -9.37 -0.83 12.63
C LEU A 121 -10.73 -1.44 12.28
N ALA A 122 -11.21 -2.40 13.07
CA ALA A 122 -12.55 -2.96 12.89
C ALA A 122 -13.65 -1.89 13.07
N GLN A 123 -13.53 -1.02 14.08
CA GLN A 123 -14.43 0.12 14.26
C GLN A 123 -14.33 1.13 13.10
N ALA A 124 -13.12 1.39 12.60
CA ALA A 124 -12.96 2.23 11.41
C ALA A 124 -13.72 1.66 10.21
N LEU A 125 -13.57 0.35 9.95
CA LEU A 125 -14.25 -0.33 8.84
C LEU A 125 -15.76 -0.41 9.06
N GLU A 126 -16.25 -0.67 10.29
CA GLU A 126 -17.67 -0.65 10.60
C GLU A 126 -18.29 0.71 10.24
N HIS A 127 -17.63 1.81 10.62
CA HIS A 127 -18.08 3.15 10.29
C HIS A 127 -18.11 3.40 8.78
N VAL A 128 -17.05 3.05 8.07
CA VAL A 128 -16.94 3.21 6.61
C VAL A 128 -18.02 2.40 5.88
N HIS A 129 -18.20 1.14 6.26
CA HIS A 129 -19.20 0.26 5.66
C HIS A 129 -20.63 0.71 5.98
N GLY A 130 -20.87 1.27 7.17
CA GLY A 130 -22.14 1.88 7.55
C GLY A 130 -22.55 3.06 6.68
N LEU A 131 -21.60 3.72 6.03
CA LEU A 131 -21.83 4.78 5.04
C LEU A 131 -22.00 4.25 3.61
N GLY A 132 -22.02 2.92 3.41
CA GLY A 132 -22.09 2.27 2.11
C GLY A 132 -20.79 2.32 1.32
N LEU A 133 -19.65 2.54 1.99
CA LEU A 133 -18.33 2.64 1.39
C LEU A 133 -17.50 1.39 1.68
N VAL A 134 -16.52 1.11 0.82
CA VAL A 134 -15.51 0.06 0.99
C VAL A 134 -14.14 0.71 0.86
N HIS A 135 -13.20 0.37 1.77
CA HIS A 135 -11.87 1.00 1.80
C HIS A 135 -10.97 0.52 0.65
N ARG A 136 -11.01 -0.77 0.31
CA ARG A 136 -10.33 -1.43 -0.82
C ARG A 136 -8.79 -1.43 -0.80
N ASP A 137 -8.15 -0.72 0.13
CA ASP A 137 -6.68 -0.61 0.23
C ASP A 137 -6.18 -0.64 1.68
N VAL A 138 -6.75 -1.54 2.50
CA VAL A 138 -6.29 -1.77 3.88
C VAL A 138 -4.93 -2.47 3.83
N LYS A 139 -3.87 -1.78 4.31
CA LYS A 139 -2.50 -2.28 4.30
C LYS A 139 -1.64 -1.56 5.34
N PRO A 140 -0.49 -2.10 5.76
CA PRO A 140 0.34 -1.51 6.81
C PRO A 140 0.83 -0.08 6.54
N SER A 141 0.96 0.34 5.27
CA SER A 141 1.33 1.72 4.93
C SER A 141 0.18 2.72 5.12
N ASN A 142 -1.06 2.23 5.11
CA ASN A 142 -2.27 3.04 5.27
C ASN A 142 -2.83 2.99 6.71
N VAL A 143 -2.09 2.40 7.64
CA VAL A 143 -2.38 2.38 9.08
C VAL A 143 -1.32 3.19 9.79
N LEU A 144 -1.70 4.31 10.38
CA LEU A 144 -0.82 5.13 11.21
C LEU A 144 -1.02 4.81 12.70
N LEU A 145 0.07 4.75 13.44
CA LEU A 145 0.06 4.47 14.88
C LEU A 145 0.11 5.78 15.66
N THR A 146 -0.88 6.01 16.53
CA THR A 146 -0.90 7.14 17.45
C THR A 146 -1.04 6.66 18.88
N LEU A 147 -0.81 7.55 19.86
CA LEU A 147 -0.97 7.20 21.28
C LEU A 147 -2.42 6.85 21.64
N ASP A 148 -3.38 7.41 20.90
CA ASP A 148 -4.82 7.20 21.11
C ASP A 148 -5.39 6.00 20.34
N GLY A 149 -4.55 5.26 19.61
CA GLY A 149 -4.94 4.12 18.80
C GLY A 149 -4.55 4.23 17.32
N PRO A 150 -4.91 3.24 16.49
CA PRO A 150 -4.60 3.27 15.06
C PRO A 150 -5.44 4.31 14.32
N ARG A 151 -4.93 4.80 13.19
CA ARG A 151 -5.68 5.63 12.24
C ARG A 151 -5.59 5.02 10.86
N LEU A 152 -6.73 4.75 10.26
CA LEU A 152 -6.82 4.26 8.88
C LEU A 152 -6.89 5.46 7.94
N ILE A 153 -5.96 5.53 7.00
CA ILE A 153 -5.82 6.63 6.04
C ILE A 153 -5.96 6.11 4.59
N ASP A 154 -6.07 7.05 3.66
CA ASP A 154 -6.08 6.76 2.21
C ASP A 154 -7.15 5.73 1.82
N PHE A 155 -8.42 6.11 1.99
CA PHE A 155 -9.51 5.39 1.30
C PHE A 155 -9.11 5.24 -0.15
N GLY A 156 -9.37 4.10 -0.74
CA GLY A 156 -8.94 3.77 -2.09
C GLY A 156 -9.42 4.73 -3.19
N ILE A 157 -9.21 6.05 -2.96
CA ILE A 157 -9.65 7.23 -3.71
C ILE A 157 -9.25 7.20 -5.20
N ALA A 158 -8.92 6.08 -5.79
CA ALA A 158 -8.66 5.95 -7.21
C ALA A 158 -8.54 4.49 -7.66
N ARG A 159 -8.99 3.54 -6.84
CA ARG A 159 -8.87 2.09 -7.13
C ARG A 159 -10.08 1.46 -7.82
N ALA A 160 -11.08 2.24 -8.17
CA ALA A 160 -12.19 1.74 -8.97
C ALA A 160 -11.82 1.34 -10.41
N LEU A 161 -10.51 1.35 -10.74
CA LEU A 161 -9.99 0.81 -12.01
C LEU A 161 -10.17 -0.71 -12.17
N ASP A 162 -10.62 -1.45 -11.13
CA ASP A 162 -10.32 -2.87 -11.04
C ASP A 162 -11.48 -3.84 -11.17
N ALA A 163 -12.69 -3.39 -11.46
CA ALA A 163 -13.80 -4.35 -11.66
C ALA A 163 -13.90 -4.90 -13.10
N THR A 164 -13.26 -4.28 -14.10
CA THR A 164 -13.39 -4.69 -15.51
C THR A 164 -12.08 -4.90 -16.26
N THR A 165 -10.95 -4.49 -15.68
CA THR A 165 -9.64 -4.71 -16.30
C THR A 165 -8.61 -5.00 -15.21
N GLY A 166 -8.63 -6.20 -14.65
CA GLY A 166 -7.74 -6.67 -13.56
C GLY A 166 -6.23 -6.59 -13.85
N LEU A 167 -5.85 -6.13 -15.03
CA LEU A 167 -4.53 -5.66 -15.41
C LEU A 167 -4.75 -4.36 -16.18
N THR A 168 -4.25 -3.25 -15.67
CA THR A 168 -4.21 -2.00 -16.44
C THR A 168 -3.59 -2.27 -17.81
N ARG A 169 -4.07 -1.59 -18.86
CA ARG A 169 -3.47 -1.62 -20.22
C ARG A 169 -1.96 -1.37 -20.22
N SER A 170 -1.41 -0.88 -19.12
CA SER A 170 0.02 -0.63 -18.87
C SER A 170 0.73 -1.74 -18.11
N GLY A 171 0.07 -2.87 -17.76
CA GLY A 171 0.70 -4.00 -17.08
C GLY A 171 1.15 -3.76 -15.63
N PHE A 172 0.76 -2.65 -15.02
CA PHE A 172 1.05 -2.38 -13.61
C PHE A 172 -0.02 -3.03 -12.72
N VAL A 173 0.41 -3.89 -11.81
CA VAL A 173 -0.41 -4.28 -10.66
C VAL A 173 -0.45 -3.07 -9.72
N VAL A 174 -1.53 -2.30 -9.78
CA VAL A 174 -1.73 -1.16 -8.88
C VAL A 174 -2.07 -1.70 -7.50
N GLY A 175 -1.14 -1.59 -6.54
CA GLY A 175 -1.38 -1.91 -5.14
C GLY A 175 -0.29 -2.74 -4.48
N SER A 176 -0.58 -3.22 -3.26
CA SER A 176 0.24 -4.17 -2.51
C SER A 176 -0.41 -5.54 -2.62
N PRO A 177 -0.03 -6.39 -3.60
CA PRO A 177 -0.78 -7.59 -3.98
C PRO A 177 -1.00 -8.56 -2.82
N GLY A 178 -0.09 -8.60 -1.88
CA GLY A 178 -0.20 -9.49 -0.76
C GLY A 178 -1.24 -9.12 0.31
N PHE A 179 -1.83 -7.92 0.27
CA PHE A 179 -2.92 -7.50 1.16
C PHE A 179 -4.27 -7.47 0.43
N MET A 180 -4.30 -7.79 -0.87
CA MET A 180 -5.55 -7.92 -1.63
C MET A 180 -6.33 -9.15 -1.20
N SER A 181 -7.66 -9.07 -1.24
CA SER A 181 -8.52 -10.24 -1.05
C SER A 181 -8.52 -11.14 -2.29
N PRO A 182 -8.88 -12.44 -2.16
CA PRO A 182 -8.99 -13.36 -3.29
C PRO A 182 -9.91 -12.86 -4.41
N GLU A 183 -11.04 -12.23 -4.06
CA GLU A 183 -11.96 -11.65 -5.03
C GLU A 183 -11.33 -10.47 -5.79
N GLN A 184 -10.56 -9.61 -5.11
CA GLN A 184 -9.80 -8.54 -5.78
C GLN A 184 -8.71 -9.10 -6.70
N ALA A 185 -7.98 -10.11 -6.22
CA ALA A 185 -6.95 -10.78 -7.01
C ALA A 185 -7.52 -11.43 -8.29
N ASN A 186 -8.77 -11.88 -8.23
CA ASN A 186 -9.51 -12.46 -9.37
C ASN A 186 -10.29 -11.42 -10.21
N GLY A 187 -10.07 -10.10 -9.97
CA GLY A 187 -10.77 -9.06 -10.71
C GLY A 187 -12.28 -8.96 -10.43
N ARG A 188 -12.75 -9.56 -9.33
CA ARG A 188 -14.15 -9.46 -8.90
C ARG A 188 -14.37 -8.17 -8.09
N PRO A 189 -15.59 -7.64 -8.03
CA PRO A 189 -15.88 -6.45 -7.24
C PRO A 189 -15.53 -6.64 -5.76
N ALA A 190 -14.76 -5.68 -5.21
CA ALA A 190 -14.46 -5.65 -3.79
C ALA A 190 -15.67 -5.16 -2.99
N GLY A 191 -15.98 -5.86 -1.90
CA GLY A 191 -17.02 -5.53 -0.95
C GLY A 191 -16.49 -5.36 0.48
N PRO A 192 -17.38 -5.11 1.48
CA PRO A 192 -16.98 -5.07 2.88
C PRO A 192 -16.16 -6.27 3.36
N PRO A 193 -16.43 -7.53 2.95
CA PRO A 193 -15.58 -8.67 3.31
C PRO A 193 -14.16 -8.61 2.75
N SER A 194 -13.92 -7.86 1.67
CA SER A 194 -12.55 -7.67 1.12
C SER A 194 -11.67 -6.90 2.09
N ASP A 195 -12.21 -5.86 2.72
CA ASP A 195 -11.48 -5.07 3.73
C ASP A 195 -11.19 -5.92 4.98
N VAL A 196 -12.08 -6.85 5.35
CA VAL A 196 -11.86 -7.77 6.48
C VAL A 196 -10.71 -8.74 6.18
N PHE A 197 -10.64 -9.27 4.96
CA PHE A 197 -9.49 -10.08 4.55
C PHE A 197 -8.18 -9.29 4.65
N SER A 198 -8.16 -8.10 4.09
CA SER A 198 -6.99 -7.22 4.15
C SER A 198 -6.61 -6.86 5.59
N LEU A 199 -7.60 -6.65 6.47
CA LEU A 199 -7.37 -6.45 7.91
C LEU A 199 -6.74 -7.69 8.56
N GLY A 200 -7.22 -8.90 8.25
CA GLY A 200 -6.61 -10.16 8.69
C GLY A 200 -5.12 -10.26 8.31
N ALA A 201 -4.79 -9.91 7.06
CA ALA A 201 -3.41 -9.87 6.58
C ALA A 201 -2.55 -8.81 7.30
N VAL A 202 -3.14 -7.65 7.61
CA VAL A 202 -2.48 -6.59 8.41
C VAL A 202 -2.20 -7.06 9.84
N LEU A 203 -3.14 -7.77 10.48
CA LEU A 203 -2.96 -8.30 11.84
C LEU A 203 -1.90 -9.40 11.88
N ALA A 204 -1.90 -10.32 10.90
CA ALA A 204 -0.85 -11.31 10.72
C ALA A 204 0.52 -10.66 10.62
N TYR A 205 0.67 -9.69 9.71
CA TYR A 205 1.91 -8.93 9.53
C TYR A 205 2.32 -8.17 10.81
N ALA A 206 1.39 -7.53 11.49
CA ALA A 206 1.67 -6.80 12.72
C ALA A 206 2.21 -7.72 13.84
N ALA A 207 1.69 -8.96 13.92
CA ALA A 207 2.05 -9.94 14.93
C ALA A 207 3.36 -10.71 14.62
N THR A 208 3.68 -10.91 13.33
CA THR A 208 4.79 -11.77 12.92
C THR A 208 5.96 -11.01 12.28
N GLY A 209 5.71 -9.81 11.76
CA GLY A 209 6.67 -9.07 10.94
C GLY A 209 6.77 -9.61 9.51
N VAL A 210 6.07 -10.70 9.19
CA VAL A 210 6.13 -11.39 7.89
C VAL A 210 4.75 -11.36 7.22
N HIS A 211 4.76 -11.26 5.91
CA HIS A 211 3.54 -11.27 5.12
C HIS A 211 2.93 -12.69 5.08
N PRO A 212 1.62 -12.89 5.36
CA PRO A 212 1.02 -14.22 5.47
C PRO A 212 1.04 -15.05 4.17
N PHE A 213 1.25 -14.43 3.02
CA PHE A 213 1.39 -15.11 1.72
C PHE A 213 2.81 -15.04 1.16
N GLY A 214 3.80 -14.66 2.00
CA GLY A 214 5.21 -14.61 1.66
C GLY A 214 5.68 -13.28 1.12
N GLU A 215 7.00 -13.13 1.05
CA GLU A 215 7.71 -11.93 0.59
C GLU A 215 8.76 -12.30 -0.46
N GLY A 216 9.29 -11.29 -1.18
CA GLY A 216 10.40 -11.49 -2.11
C GLY A 216 10.05 -12.25 -3.39
N VAL A 217 8.76 -12.40 -3.70
CA VAL A 217 8.28 -13.05 -4.94
C VAL A 217 7.56 -12.05 -5.84
N SER A 218 7.34 -12.41 -7.10
CA SER A 218 6.62 -11.54 -8.02
C SER A 218 5.17 -11.30 -7.61
N ALA A 219 4.60 -10.17 -8.04
CA ALA A 219 3.20 -9.84 -7.77
C ALA A 219 2.24 -10.94 -8.22
N ALA A 220 2.51 -11.58 -9.36
CA ALA A 220 1.70 -12.68 -9.88
C ALA A 220 1.71 -13.91 -8.96
N VAL A 221 2.88 -14.26 -8.41
CA VAL A 221 3.01 -15.36 -7.43
C VAL A 221 2.26 -15.03 -6.14
N LEU A 222 2.35 -13.78 -5.65
CA LEU A 222 1.59 -13.34 -4.48
C LEU A 222 0.08 -13.42 -4.72
N LEU A 223 -0.41 -12.94 -5.87
CA LEU A 223 -1.83 -13.05 -6.23
C LEU A 223 -2.29 -14.51 -6.31
N TYR A 224 -1.47 -15.39 -6.91
CA TYR A 224 -1.75 -16.82 -6.94
C TYR A 224 -1.88 -17.41 -5.53
N ARG A 225 -0.93 -17.10 -4.63
CA ARG A 225 -0.95 -17.57 -3.23
C ARG A 225 -2.16 -17.05 -2.46
N VAL A 226 -2.48 -15.76 -2.61
CA VAL A 226 -3.66 -15.16 -2.00
C VAL A 226 -4.94 -15.90 -2.39
N VAL A 227 -5.04 -16.36 -3.64
CA VAL A 227 -6.23 -17.06 -4.15
C VAL A 227 -6.25 -18.54 -3.75
N HIS A 228 -5.09 -19.24 -3.80
CA HIS A 228 -5.04 -20.69 -3.78
C HIS A 228 -4.32 -21.31 -2.58
N GLU A 229 -3.45 -20.58 -1.89
CA GLU A 229 -2.66 -21.13 -0.77
C GLU A 229 -3.21 -20.67 0.58
N GLU A 230 -3.04 -21.51 1.60
CA GLU A 230 -3.33 -21.14 2.99
C GLU A 230 -2.32 -20.10 3.49
N PRO A 231 -2.72 -19.18 4.40
CA PRO A 231 -1.81 -18.21 4.97
C PRO A 231 -0.77 -18.89 5.89
N ASP A 232 0.48 -18.47 5.78
CA ASP A 232 1.52 -18.85 6.75
C ASP A 232 1.40 -17.97 8.01
N LEU A 233 0.98 -18.59 9.09
CA LEU A 233 0.84 -17.98 10.41
C LEU A 233 1.76 -18.63 11.45
N THR A 234 2.90 -19.18 11.02
CA THR A 234 3.83 -19.93 11.88
C THR A 234 4.37 -19.08 13.04
N GLY A 235 4.52 -17.76 12.83
CA GLY A 235 4.96 -16.83 13.86
C GLY A 235 3.86 -16.31 14.80
N LEU A 236 2.63 -16.76 14.63
CA LEU A 236 1.50 -16.36 15.46
C LEU A 236 1.14 -17.50 16.42
N ASP A 237 1.26 -17.26 17.73
CA ASP A 237 0.96 -18.26 18.75
C ASP A 237 -0.44 -18.87 18.58
N GLY A 238 -0.55 -20.18 18.89
CA GLY A 238 -1.80 -20.92 18.81
C GLY A 238 -2.80 -20.48 19.89
N GLY A 239 -3.49 -19.37 19.68
CA GLY A 239 -4.45 -18.81 20.62
C GLY A 239 -5.63 -18.12 19.90
N PRO A 240 -6.51 -17.44 20.64
CA PRO A 240 -7.69 -16.79 20.09
C PRO A 240 -7.38 -15.82 18.95
N LEU A 241 -6.24 -15.10 19.03
CA LEU A 241 -5.85 -14.16 17.99
C LEU A 241 -5.57 -14.88 16.66
N ARG A 242 -4.92 -16.05 16.70
CA ARG A 242 -4.67 -16.85 15.49
C ARG A 242 -5.96 -17.32 14.81
N ALA A 243 -6.91 -17.77 15.61
CA ALA A 243 -8.22 -18.17 15.10
C ALA A 243 -8.95 -17.01 14.42
N ILE A 244 -8.98 -15.84 15.07
CA ILE A 244 -9.59 -14.62 14.51
C ILE A 244 -8.93 -14.22 13.17
N VAL A 245 -7.60 -14.29 13.10
CA VAL A 245 -6.86 -13.97 11.87
C VAL A 245 -7.19 -14.97 10.76
N LEU A 246 -7.28 -16.27 11.07
CA LEU A 246 -7.69 -17.31 10.11
C LEU A 246 -9.09 -17.07 9.57
N ASP A 247 -10.06 -16.74 10.44
CA ASP A 247 -11.43 -16.45 10.04
C ASP A 247 -11.48 -15.23 9.10
N CYS A 248 -10.68 -14.19 9.36
CA CYS A 248 -10.56 -13.05 8.45
C CYS A 248 -9.99 -13.44 7.09
N LEU A 249 -9.01 -14.37 7.05
CA LEU A 249 -8.30 -14.81 5.85
C LEU A 249 -9.02 -15.95 5.10
N ALA A 250 -10.26 -16.30 5.48
CA ALA A 250 -11.07 -17.24 4.74
C ALA A 250 -11.19 -16.86 3.27
N LYS A 251 -11.04 -17.85 2.36
CA LYS A 251 -11.09 -17.59 0.92
C LYS A 251 -12.49 -17.21 0.46
N ASP A 252 -13.51 -17.83 1.04
CA ASP A 252 -14.91 -17.45 0.82
C ASP A 252 -15.23 -16.14 1.56
N PRO A 253 -15.62 -15.05 0.86
CA PRO A 253 -16.02 -13.81 1.50
C PRO A 253 -17.18 -13.96 2.50
N ALA A 254 -18.10 -14.92 2.28
CA ALA A 254 -19.25 -15.14 3.14
C ALA A 254 -18.88 -15.81 4.49
N ALA A 255 -17.73 -16.49 4.55
CA ALA A 255 -17.24 -17.11 5.77
C ALA A 255 -16.51 -16.13 6.72
N ARG A 256 -16.20 -14.92 6.25
CA ARG A 256 -15.45 -13.92 7.03
C ARG A 256 -16.36 -13.21 8.04
N PRO A 257 -15.82 -12.85 9.23
CA PRO A 257 -16.58 -12.08 10.21
C PRO A 257 -16.92 -10.69 9.70
N THR A 258 -17.99 -10.11 10.23
CA THR A 258 -18.25 -8.68 10.04
C THR A 258 -17.27 -7.84 10.88
N PRO A 259 -17.01 -6.57 10.52
CA PRO A 259 -16.18 -5.69 11.35
C PRO A 259 -16.67 -5.56 12.79
N ARG A 260 -18.00 -5.56 13.02
CA ARG A 260 -18.60 -5.53 14.35
C ARG A 260 -18.25 -6.77 15.17
N GLN A 261 -18.41 -7.98 14.60
CA GLN A 261 -18.04 -9.23 15.26
C GLN A 261 -16.54 -9.26 15.58
N LEU A 262 -15.73 -8.84 14.62
CA LEU A 262 -14.28 -8.75 14.79
C LEU A 262 -13.88 -7.82 15.94
N GLY A 263 -14.52 -6.65 16.03
CA GLY A 263 -14.32 -5.72 17.15
C GLY A 263 -14.65 -6.36 18.50
N GLN A 264 -15.76 -7.07 18.60
CA GLN A 264 -16.18 -7.79 19.81
C GLN A 264 -15.22 -8.91 20.21
N TRP A 265 -14.68 -9.67 19.24
CA TRP A 265 -13.72 -10.74 19.51
C TRP A 265 -12.34 -10.22 19.94
N LEU A 266 -11.94 -9.10 19.39
CA LEU A 266 -10.63 -8.49 19.70
C LEU A 266 -10.66 -7.69 21.00
N ASP A 267 -11.78 -7.08 21.36
CA ASP A 267 -11.98 -6.25 22.56
C ASP A 267 -13.32 -6.56 23.24
N PRO A 268 -13.48 -7.77 23.82
CA PRO A 268 -14.74 -8.22 24.40
C PRO A 268 -15.22 -7.35 25.58
N ASP A 269 -14.28 -6.74 26.30
CA ASP A 269 -14.57 -5.91 27.47
C ASP A 269 -14.74 -4.42 27.14
N GLY A 270 -14.55 -4.03 25.86
CA GLY A 270 -14.56 -2.63 25.42
C GLY A 270 -13.48 -1.76 26.07
N ALA A 271 -12.46 -2.40 26.64
CA ALA A 271 -11.46 -1.71 27.46
C ALA A 271 -10.30 -1.13 26.62
N ALA A 272 -10.01 -1.75 25.46
CA ALA A 272 -8.86 -1.40 24.64
C ALA A 272 -9.12 -0.14 23.79
N VAL A 273 -10.34 0.06 23.32
CA VAL A 273 -10.72 1.05 22.32
C VAL A 273 -11.45 2.27 22.92
N GLY A 274 -11.92 2.15 24.15
CA GLY A 274 -12.76 3.18 24.79
C GLY A 274 -12.06 4.24 25.62
N ARG A 275 -10.72 4.27 25.67
CA ARG A 275 -9.98 5.17 26.57
C ARG A 275 -8.95 6.05 25.81
N PRO A 276 -9.37 7.21 25.26
CA PRO A 276 -8.43 8.18 24.72
C PRO A 276 -7.40 8.61 25.78
N GLY A 277 -6.12 8.64 25.37
CA GLY A 277 -5.04 9.17 26.22
C GLY A 277 -4.27 8.14 27.05
N ARG A 278 -4.57 6.84 26.98
CA ARG A 278 -3.66 5.81 27.49
C ARG A 278 -2.74 5.34 26.37
N GLY A 279 -1.55 5.97 26.28
CA GLY A 279 -0.50 5.58 25.34
C GLY A 279 0.16 4.20 25.61
N ASP A 280 -0.40 3.42 26.52
CA ASP A 280 0.10 2.13 26.98
C ASP A 280 -0.27 0.93 26.09
N TRP A 281 -0.99 1.13 24.97
CA TRP A 281 -1.27 0.07 24.02
C TRP A 281 -0.09 -0.26 23.09
N LEU A 282 0.84 0.70 22.90
CA LEU A 282 2.05 0.52 22.10
C LEU A 282 3.24 0.12 22.98
N PRO A 283 4.19 -0.69 22.47
CA PRO A 283 5.48 -0.87 23.14
C PRO A 283 6.14 0.48 23.47
N PRO A 284 6.85 0.61 24.62
CA PRO A 284 7.38 1.90 25.07
C PRO A 284 8.26 2.62 24.05
N GLU A 285 9.11 1.89 23.33
CA GLU A 285 9.99 2.47 22.31
C GLU A 285 9.20 3.06 21.13
N LEU A 286 8.13 2.38 20.74
CA LEU A 286 7.25 2.83 19.66
C LEU A 286 6.38 4.02 20.13
N ALA A 287 5.87 3.99 21.35
CA ALA A 287 5.16 5.12 21.95
C ALA A 287 6.06 6.38 22.00
N ALA A 288 7.33 6.21 22.40
CA ALA A 288 8.32 7.29 22.38
C ALA A 288 8.59 7.81 20.95
N ALA A 289 8.61 6.92 19.94
CA ALA A 289 8.77 7.31 18.53
C ALA A 289 7.58 8.12 18.02
N VAL A 290 6.36 7.75 18.41
CA VAL A 290 5.13 8.53 18.12
C VAL A 290 5.23 9.91 18.74
N GLY A 291 5.65 10.00 20.01
CA GLY A 291 5.86 11.28 20.70
C GLY A 291 6.89 12.17 20.01
N ARG A 292 8.05 11.60 19.61
CA ARG A 292 9.06 12.35 18.84
C ARG A 292 8.52 12.87 17.50
N SER A 293 7.69 12.09 16.80
CA SER A 293 7.07 12.55 15.55
C SER A 293 6.16 13.76 15.75
N ALA A 294 5.46 13.83 16.87
CA ALA A 294 4.64 14.98 17.21
C ALA A 294 5.50 16.23 17.54
N VAL A 295 6.61 16.05 18.27
CA VAL A 295 7.55 17.15 18.57
C VAL A 295 8.18 17.68 17.28
N GLN A 296 8.67 16.82 16.39
CA GLN A 296 9.22 17.23 15.10
C GLN A 296 8.25 18.04 14.26
N LEU A 297 6.95 17.78 14.39
CA LEU A 297 5.93 18.58 13.72
C LEU A 297 5.88 20.01 14.27
N LEU A 298 5.98 20.17 15.60
CA LEU A 298 6.02 21.48 16.24
C LEU A 298 7.28 22.27 15.86
N ASP A 299 8.43 21.62 15.73
CA ASP A 299 9.67 22.27 15.28
C ASP A 299 9.52 22.80 13.84
N LEU A 300 8.92 22.03 12.93
CA LEU A 300 8.59 22.48 11.58
C LEU A 300 7.61 23.66 11.57
N GLU A 301 6.77 23.75 12.59
CA GLU A 301 5.87 24.89 12.76
C GLU A 301 6.61 26.17 13.19
N ALA A 302 7.59 26.04 14.06
CA ALA A 302 8.43 27.16 14.52
C ALA A 302 9.30 27.73 13.38
N GLU A 303 9.98 26.86 12.60
CA GLU A 303 10.81 27.27 11.44
C GLU A 303 9.99 28.03 10.38
N ALA A 304 8.75 27.64 10.16
CA ALA A 304 7.88 28.27 9.18
C ALA A 304 7.34 29.65 9.63
N GLY A 305 7.33 29.94 10.94
CA GLY A 305 6.90 31.21 11.51
C GLY A 305 7.99 32.31 11.47
N THR A 306 9.26 31.91 11.49
CA THR A 306 10.38 32.87 11.49
C THR A 306 10.77 33.39 10.10
N GLY A 307 10.28 32.78 9.02
CA GLY A 307 10.55 33.20 7.64
C GLY A 307 9.72 34.39 7.11
N ALA A 308 8.80 34.95 7.89
CA ALA A 308 7.87 36.00 7.43
C ALA A 308 8.19 37.41 7.92
N VAL A 309 9.33 37.64 8.61
CA VAL A 309 9.74 38.97 9.07
C VAL A 309 11.18 39.22 8.60
N SER A 310 11.36 39.40 7.30
CA SER A 310 12.47 40.12 6.71
C SER A 310 11.87 41.18 5.79
N GLY A 311 11.16 42.11 6.39
CA GLY A 311 10.88 43.41 5.81
C GLY A 311 12.08 44.29 6.11
N ASP A 312 12.72 44.73 5.05
CA ASP A 312 13.79 45.71 4.97
C ASP A 312 13.48 46.95 5.85
N PRO A 313 14.31 47.31 6.82
CA PRO A 313 14.15 48.60 7.47
C PRO A 313 14.80 49.65 6.57
N ALA A 314 13.97 50.42 5.85
CA ALA A 314 14.39 51.67 5.23
C ALA A 314 15.10 52.55 6.25
N GLU A 315 16.29 52.98 5.91
CA GLU A 315 17.12 53.98 6.57
C GLU A 315 16.29 55.22 6.94
N GLY A 316 16.21 55.46 8.21
CA GLY A 316 15.70 56.69 8.82
C GLY A 316 16.59 57.06 9.97
N GLU A 317 17.67 57.76 9.65
CA GLU A 317 18.62 58.40 10.55
C GLU A 317 17.89 59.29 11.55
N ARG A 318 17.82 58.93 12.85
CA ARG A 318 17.52 59.84 13.97
C ARG A 318 18.40 59.50 15.14
N THR A 319 19.41 60.37 15.33
CA THR A 319 20.30 60.50 16.47
C THR A 319 19.53 60.63 17.80
N PRO A 320 19.82 59.88 18.86
CA PRO A 320 19.30 60.14 20.17
C PRO A 320 20.23 61.10 20.91
N THR A 321 19.68 62.24 21.28
CA THR A 321 20.32 63.21 22.19
C THR A 321 20.25 62.67 23.63
N TYR A 322 21.42 62.49 24.23
CA TYR A 322 21.63 62.13 25.62
C TYR A 322 21.47 63.37 26.51
N VAL A 323 20.70 63.28 27.58
CA VAL A 323 20.68 64.24 28.71
C VAL A 323 20.85 63.45 30.02
N PRO A 324 21.87 63.78 30.86
CA PRO A 324 22.08 63.10 32.13
C PRO A 324 21.54 63.92 33.31
N GLY A 325 21.07 63.22 34.31
CA GLY A 325 20.76 63.75 35.64
C GLY A 325 19.86 62.79 36.40
N GLY A 326 20.27 62.07 37.37
CA GLY A 326 20.81 62.42 38.68
C GLY A 326 19.76 62.07 39.74
N GLY A 327 20.11 61.19 40.71
CA GLY A 327 19.38 61.14 41.98
C GLY A 327 18.97 59.73 42.46
N ALA A 328 19.82 59.17 43.32
CA ALA A 328 19.52 58.02 44.19
C ALA A 328 18.55 58.43 45.26
N VAL A 329 17.69 57.55 45.76
CA VAL A 329 17.44 57.31 47.22
C VAL A 329 16.76 55.94 47.42
N ALA A 330 17.24 55.20 48.42
CA ALA A 330 16.78 53.93 48.93
C ALA A 330 15.44 54.04 49.71
N GLY A 331 14.73 52.94 49.81
CA GLY A 331 13.55 52.81 50.69
C GLY A 331 12.91 51.42 50.65
N THR A 332 13.35 50.60 51.55
CA THR A 332 12.77 49.46 52.28
C THR A 332 11.25 49.27 52.24
N GLY A 333 10.83 47.99 52.19
CA GLY A 333 9.70 47.57 53.03
C GLY A 333 8.50 46.93 52.33
N GLY A 334 8.37 45.65 52.43
CA GLY A 334 7.25 45.04 53.12
C GLY A 334 5.98 44.68 52.38
N SER A 335 5.77 43.43 52.52
CA SER A 335 4.49 42.73 52.81
C SER A 335 3.70 42.04 51.67
N ARG A 336 3.65 40.78 51.93
CA ARG A 336 2.67 39.79 51.47
C ARG A 336 1.26 40.31 51.31
N ARG A 337 0.61 40.03 50.18
CA ARG A 337 -0.81 39.64 50.16
C ARG A 337 -1.07 38.57 49.11
N ARG A 338 -1.43 37.40 49.60
CA ARG A 338 -2.17 36.37 48.88
C ARG A 338 -3.54 36.94 48.54
N GLY A 339 -3.95 36.86 47.27
CA GLY A 339 -5.28 37.19 46.79
C GLY A 339 -5.80 36.06 45.93
N THR A 340 -6.72 35.35 46.49
CA THR A 340 -7.63 34.33 45.93
C THR A 340 -8.38 34.87 44.72
N ALA A 341 -8.15 34.30 43.55
CA ALA A 341 -9.04 34.39 42.39
C ALA A 341 -8.93 33.09 41.56
N GLY A 342 -9.74 32.11 41.93
CA GLY A 342 -9.72 30.81 41.26
C GLY A 342 -10.89 29.92 41.65
N LEU A 343 -12.12 30.43 41.72
CA LEU A 343 -13.32 29.63 42.04
C LEU A 343 -14.62 30.20 41.38
N ALA A 344 -14.56 30.63 40.14
CA ALA A 344 -15.78 31.05 39.41
C ALA A 344 -16.00 30.40 38.03
N ALA A 345 -15.13 29.49 37.59
CA ALA A 345 -15.27 28.83 36.27
C ALA A 345 -15.85 27.40 36.32
N GLY A 346 -16.09 26.85 37.52
CA GLY A 346 -16.59 25.46 37.68
C GLY A 346 -18.12 25.30 37.75
N ALA A 347 -18.89 26.38 37.92
CA ALA A 347 -20.34 26.28 38.17
C ALA A 347 -21.23 26.38 36.91
N VAL A 348 -20.70 26.79 35.77
CA VAL A 348 -21.49 26.95 34.52
C VAL A 348 -21.50 25.68 33.68
N LEU A 349 -20.55 24.78 33.85
CA LEU A 349 -20.51 23.52 33.11
C LEU A 349 -21.37 22.38 33.68
N LEU A 350 -21.83 22.50 34.94
CA LEU A 350 -22.72 21.51 35.57
C LEU A 350 -24.23 21.80 35.33
N ALA A 351 -24.58 22.98 34.88
CA ALA A 351 -25.98 23.33 34.59
C ALA A 351 -26.43 22.94 33.15
N LEU A 352 -25.49 22.69 32.22
CA LEU A 352 -25.81 22.29 30.86
C LEU A 352 -25.84 20.75 30.65
N ALA A 353 -25.27 19.97 31.58
CA ALA A 353 -25.32 18.50 31.52
C ALA A 353 -26.58 17.92 32.21
N GLY A 354 -27.27 18.66 33.07
CA GLY A 354 -28.50 18.22 33.74
C GLY A 354 -29.80 18.41 32.93
N GLY A 355 -29.79 19.31 31.95
CA GLY A 355 -30.98 19.63 31.15
C GLY A 355 -31.26 18.68 29.97
N GLY A 356 -30.24 17.96 29.52
CA GLY A 356 -30.36 17.05 28.35
C GLY A 356 -30.89 15.66 28.69
N TYR A 357 -30.78 15.22 29.92
CA TYR A 357 -31.21 13.88 30.36
C TYR A 357 -32.68 13.80 30.73
N GLY A 358 -33.31 14.94 31.05
CA GLY A 358 -34.75 15.02 31.39
C GLY A 358 -35.69 15.03 30.18
N ALA A 359 -35.22 15.48 29.03
CA ALA A 359 -36.04 15.57 27.81
C ALA A 359 -36.13 14.24 27.01
N TYR A 360 -35.21 13.32 27.25
CA TYR A 360 -35.19 12.00 26.56
C TYR A 360 -36.15 10.96 27.15
N ARG A 361 -36.64 11.17 28.39
CA ARG A 361 -37.51 10.23 29.09
C ARG A 361 -39.02 10.49 28.90
N VAL A 362 -39.42 11.59 28.28
CA VAL A 362 -40.84 11.99 28.20
C VAL A 362 -41.48 11.76 26.82
N TRP A 363 -40.70 11.34 25.80
CA TRP A 363 -41.25 11.20 24.43
C TRP A 363 -41.10 9.82 23.81
N GLY A 364 -41.01 8.75 24.61
CA GLY A 364 -40.73 7.40 24.13
C GLY A 364 -41.73 6.29 24.55
N GLU A 365 -43.01 6.60 24.78
CA GLU A 365 -44.03 5.55 24.95
C GLU A 365 -45.29 6.00 24.24
N ASP A 366 -45.60 5.35 23.14
CA ASP A 366 -46.91 5.04 22.57
C ASP A 366 -46.88 4.95 21.04
N ALA A 367 -46.84 3.70 20.51
CA ALA A 367 -47.51 3.37 19.26
C ALA A 367 -47.71 1.84 19.17
N PRO A 368 -48.92 1.37 18.83
CA PRO A 368 -49.31 -0.04 18.86
C PRO A 368 -48.90 -0.77 17.58
N GLY A 369 -48.57 -2.06 17.70
CA GLY A 369 -48.29 -2.96 16.58
C GLY A 369 -49.56 -3.36 15.79
N PRO A 370 -49.39 -3.70 14.52
CA PRO A 370 -50.40 -4.51 13.81
C PRO A 370 -49.91 -5.92 13.47
N GLY A 371 -50.87 -6.78 13.56
CA GLY A 371 -50.94 -8.19 13.46
C GLY A 371 -50.31 -8.89 12.25
N SER A 372 -50.03 -10.12 12.56
CA SER A 372 -49.73 -11.25 11.71
C SER A 372 -50.87 -11.56 10.71
N THR A 373 -50.49 -11.71 9.42
CA THR A 373 -51.15 -12.61 8.48
C THR A 373 -50.15 -13.06 7.43
N ALA A 374 -49.91 -14.37 7.38
CA ALA A 374 -49.24 -15.06 6.28
C ALA A 374 -50.20 -15.25 5.11
N PRO A 375 -49.74 -15.31 3.89
CA PRO A 375 -50.34 -16.19 2.89
C PRO A 375 -49.33 -17.12 2.18
N ALA A 376 -49.89 -18.25 1.94
CA ALA A 376 -49.66 -19.43 1.16
C ALA A 376 -48.68 -19.45 -0.01
N ALA A 377 -48.10 -20.65 -0.16
CA ALA A 377 -47.29 -21.16 -1.27
C ALA A 377 -47.93 -20.98 -2.65
N GLY A 378 -47.10 -20.57 -3.61
CA GLY A 378 -47.37 -20.60 -5.04
C GLY A 378 -46.29 -21.39 -5.78
N SER A 379 -46.73 -22.39 -6.53
CA SER A 379 -45.95 -23.34 -7.34
C SER A 379 -45.20 -22.70 -8.50
N PRO A 380 -44.15 -23.35 -9.04
CA PRO A 380 -43.30 -22.78 -10.09
C PRO A 380 -43.88 -22.92 -11.49
N SER A 381 -43.68 -21.91 -12.32
CA SER A 381 -44.02 -21.89 -13.74
C SER A 381 -42.78 -22.28 -14.61
N PRO A 382 -42.95 -22.90 -15.78
CA PRO A 382 -41.88 -23.57 -16.50
C PRO A 382 -41.05 -22.66 -17.38
N ALA A 383 -39.79 -23.08 -17.61
CA ALA A 383 -38.79 -22.44 -18.45
C ALA A 383 -39.16 -22.43 -19.96
N PRO A 384 -38.77 -21.39 -20.73
CA PRO A 384 -38.90 -21.39 -22.18
C PRO A 384 -37.77 -22.15 -22.88
N PRO A 385 -37.98 -22.64 -24.12
CA PRO A 385 -37.08 -23.55 -24.82
C PRO A 385 -35.90 -22.81 -25.48
N LEU A 386 -34.79 -23.53 -25.58
CA LEU A 386 -33.55 -23.15 -26.32
C LEU A 386 -33.81 -23.12 -27.82
N PRO A 387 -33.28 -22.18 -28.57
CA PRO A 387 -33.20 -22.26 -30.03
C PRO A 387 -31.97 -23.04 -30.46
N SER A 388 -32.19 -24.07 -31.28
CA SER A 388 -31.18 -24.74 -32.10
C SER A 388 -30.71 -23.79 -33.20
N GLY A 389 -29.43 -23.54 -33.31
CA GLY A 389 -28.81 -22.71 -34.34
C GLY A 389 -27.52 -23.34 -34.84
N SER A 390 -27.55 -23.65 -36.10
CA SER A 390 -26.63 -24.34 -36.98
C SER A 390 -25.18 -23.82 -36.95
N GLY A 391 -24.24 -24.76 -37.11
CA GLY A 391 -22.82 -24.47 -37.19
C GLY A 391 -22.42 -23.63 -38.40
N THR A 392 -21.47 -22.76 -38.15
CA THR A 392 -20.65 -22.13 -39.20
C THR A 392 -19.19 -22.39 -38.84
N VAL A 393 -18.55 -23.13 -39.75
CA VAL A 393 -17.14 -23.50 -39.72
C VAL A 393 -16.33 -22.22 -39.95
N SER A 394 -15.49 -21.81 -38.99
CA SER A 394 -14.50 -20.77 -39.20
C SER A 394 -13.27 -21.33 -39.93
N PRO A 395 -12.68 -20.55 -40.84
CA PRO A 395 -11.47 -20.96 -41.56
C PRO A 395 -10.24 -20.92 -40.65
N PRO A 396 -9.16 -21.67 -40.99
CA PRO A 396 -7.94 -21.74 -40.19
C PRO A 396 -7.19 -20.40 -40.15
N PRO A 397 -6.46 -20.12 -39.07
CA PRO A 397 -5.71 -18.86 -38.94
C PRO A 397 -4.54 -18.85 -39.95
N SER A 398 -4.39 -17.69 -40.61
CA SER A 398 -3.25 -17.38 -41.48
C SER A 398 -1.93 -17.39 -40.70
N PRO A 399 -0.80 -17.71 -41.33
CA PRO A 399 0.48 -17.78 -40.66
C PRO A 399 0.94 -16.41 -40.15
N VAL A 400 1.35 -16.39 -38.91
CA VAL A 400 1.97 -15.25 -38.24
C VAL A 400 3.27 -14.89 -38.96
N PRO A 401 3.54 -13.61 -39.27
CA PRO A 401 4.79 -13.20 -39.90
C PRO A 401 5.96 -13.49 -38.95
N ALA A 402 7.00 -14.09 -39.48
CA ALA A 402 8.27 -14.36 -38.82
C ALA A 402 8.80 -13.10 -38.12
N ALA A 403 9.21 -13.26 -36.87
CA ALA A 403 9.85 -12.24 -36.07
C ALA A 403 11.08 -11.69 -36.82
N THR A 404 11.04 -10.43 -37.15
CA THR A 404 12.18 -9.66 -37.65
C THR A 404 13.28 -9.68 -36.60
N THR A 405 14.38 -10.31 -36.93
CA THR A 405 15.66 -10.25 -36.23
C THR A 405 16.10 -8.78 -36.13
N PRO A 406 16.49 -8.25 -34.95
CA PRO A 406 17.15 -6.95 -34.91
C PRO A 406 18.51 -7.09 -35.58
N ALA A 407 18.66 -6.44 -36.73
CA ALA A 407 19.93 -6.27 -37.41
C ALA A 407 20.82 -5.31 -36.61
N GLY A 408 22.04 -5.73 -36.34
CA GLY A 408 23.11 -4.81 -35.96
C GLY A 408 23.94 -5.17 -34.74
N ALA A 409 24.57 -6.36 -34.74
CA ALA A 409 25.86 -6.51 -34.07
C ALA A 409 26.80 -7.20 -35.06
N ALA A 410 27.80 -6.48 -35.54
CA ALA A 410 28.82 -6.99 -36.44
C ALA A 410 29.49 -8.22 -35.80
N ALA A 411 29.38 -9.37 -36.47
CA ALA A 411 30.04 -10.60 -36.10
C ALA A 411 31.54 -10.50 -36.36
N GLY A 412 32.29 -10.07 -35.39
CA GLY A 412 33.72 -10.34 -35.27
C GLY A 412 33.88 -11.77 -34.77
N ALA A 413 34.56 -12.63 -35.53
CA ALA A 413 34.83 -14.01 -35.15
C ALA A 413 35.70 -14.08 -33.90
N ALA A 414 35.12 -14.17 -32.69
CA ALA A 414 35.83 -14.47 -31.48
C ALA A 414 36.07 -15.99 -31.39
N THR A 415 37.22 -16.41 -31.86
CA THR A 415 37.76 -17.75 -31.62
C THR A 415 38.96 -17.63 -30.72
N GLY A 416 38.86 -18.05 -29.45
CA GLY A 416 39.94 -17.97 -28.47
C GLY A 416 39.56 -18.64 -27.16
N PRO A 417 40.51 -18.88 -26.26
CA PRO A 417 40.26 -19.58 -24.97
C PRO A 417 39.28 -18.89 -24.02
N ASN A 418 38.86 -17.67 -24.33
CA ASN A 418 37.91 -16.85 -23.54
C ASN A 418 36.59 -16.59 -24.27
N ALA A 419 36.23 -17.40 -25.27
CA ALA A 419 34.99 -17.28 -26.03
C ALA A 419 34.03 -18.42 -25.71
N VAL A 420 32.73 -18.21 -26.02
CA VAL A 420 31.70 -19.26 -25.86
C VAL A 420 32.08 -20.51 -26.66
N PRO A 421 32.24 -21.69 -26.01
CA PRO A 421 32.52 -22.96 -26.71
C PRO A 421 31.40 -23.32 -27.68
N GLU A 422 31.75 -23.97 -28.78
CA GLU A 422 30.84 -24.34 -29.88
C GLU A 422 29.66 -25.23 -29.41
N ALA A 423 29.89 -26.05 -28.39
CA ALA A 423 28.88 -26.94 -27.80
C ALA A 423 27.69 -26.19 -27.17
N PHE A 424 27.87 -24.95 -26.75
CA PHE A 424 26.83 -24.11 -26.16
C PHE A 424 26.07 -23.27 -27.19
N LEU A 425 26.61 -23.09 -28.40
CA LEU A 425 26.00 -22.23 -29.42
C LEU A 425 24.65 -22.78 -29.87
N GLY A 426 23.66 -21.92 -30.07
CA GLY A 426 22.34 -22.24 -30.58
C GLY A 426 21.19 -21.86 -29.63
N THR A 427 20.01 -22.39 -29.95
CA THR A 427 18.80 -22.14 -29.15
C THR A 427 18.55 -23.30 -28.20
N TRP A 428 18.30 -22.98 -26.96
CA TRP A 428 18.07 -23.95 -25.89
C TRP A 428 16.75 -23.62 -25.17
N SER A 429 15.94 -24.62 -24.82
CA SER A 429 14.67 -24.42 -24.12
C SER A 429 14.42 -25.51 -23.08
N GLY A 430 13.74 -25.15 -21.99
CA GLY A 430 13.36 -26.09 -20.93
C GLY A 430 12.54 -25.46 -19.83
N GLU A 431 11.86 -26.31 -19.07
CA GLU A 431 11.08 -25.91 -17.93
C GLU A 431 11.97 -25.63 -16.73
N MET A 432 11.63 -24.58 -15.98
CA MET A 432 12.32 -24.15 -14.77
C MET A 432 11.48 -24.43 -13.54
N THR A 433 12.16 -24.76 -12.46
CA THR A 433 11.58 -24.87 -11.12
C THR A 433 12.40 -24.06 -10.13
N THR A 434 11.73 -23.45 -9.16
CA THR A 434 12.40 -22.77 -8.05
C THR A 434 13.08 -23.78 -7.13
N GLN A 435 13.97 -23.30 -6.27
CA GLN A 435 14.64 -24.14 -5.25
C GLN A 435 13.64 -24.89 -4.34
N LYS A 436 12.41 -24.38 -4.20
CA LYS A 436 11.32 -25.01 -3.45
C LYS A 436 10.43 -25.94 -4.29
N GLY A 437 10.81 -26.22 -5.55
CA GLY A 437 10.07 -27.11 -6.44
C GLY A 437 8.85 -26.50 -7.13
N VAL A 438 8.64 -25.18 -7.01
CA VAL A 438 7.52 -24.50 -7.67
C VAL A 438 7.87 -24.25 -9.15
N PRO A 439 6.96 -24.51 -10.11
CA PRO A 439 7.18 -24.19 -11.53
C PRO A 439 7.51 -22.70 -11.72
N ALA A 440 8.58 -22.40 -12.43
CA ALA A 440 9.07 -21.07 -12.73
C ALA A 440 8.96 -20.71 -14.23
N GLY A 441 8.20 -21.49 -14.99
CA GLY A 441 7.93 -21.28 -16.41
C GLY A 441 8.94 -21.95 -17.34
N THR A 442 8.86 -21.62 -18.62
CA THR A 442 9.75 -22.13 -19.67
C THR A 442 10.77 -21.07 -20.03
N THR A 443 12.06 -21.43 -19.98
CA THR A 443 13.16 -20.55 -20.39
C THR A 443 13.65 -20.96 -21.78
N THR A 444 13.74 -20.01 -22.70
CA THR A 444 14.39 -20.15 -24.00
C THR A 444 15.59 -19.22 -24.05
N LEU A 445 16.76 -19.77 -24.38
CA LEU A 445 18.03 -19.05 -24.51
C LEU A 445 18.54 -19.14 -25.94
N VAL A 446 19.00 -18.03 -26.49
CA VAL A 446 19.75 -17.99 -27.74
C VAL A 446 21.19 -17.62 -27.41
N VAL A 447 22.09 -18.61 -27.42
CA VAL A 447 23.50 -18.44 -27.09
C VAL A 447 24.29 -18.19 -28.38
N GLY A 448 24.86 -16.99 -28.50
CA GLY A 448 25.67 -16.55 -29.62
C GLY A 448 27.17 -16.62 -29.35
N ARG A 449 28.01 -16.38 -30.39
CA ARG A 449 29.46 -16.22 -30.24
C ARG A 449 29.78 -14.90 -29.54
N ALA A 450 30.50 -14.97 -28.44
CA ALA A 450 30.97 -13.77 -27.72
C ALA A 450 32.22 -14.08 -26.90
N ALA A 451 33.01 -13.07 -26.61
CA ALA A 451 34.10 -13.13 -25.65
C ALA A 451 33.64 -12.64 -24.25
N ILE A 452 34.43 -12.94 -23.23
CA ILE A 452 34.18 -12.44 -21.86
C ILE A 452 34.04 -10.92 -21.89
N GLY A 453 33.02 -10.39 -21.21
CA GLY A 453 32.64 -9.00 -21.17
C GLY A 453 31.68 -8.56 -22.27
N GLN A 454 31.34 -9.43 -23.24
CA GLN A 454 30.39 -9.14 -24.32
C GLN A 454 29.02 -9.77 -24.05
N ALA A 455 27.96 -9.16 -24.60
CA ALA A 455 26.62 -9.74 -24.59
C ALA A 455 26.59 -10.97 -25.53
N ALA A 456 26.33 -12.14 -24.97
CA ALA A 456 26.40 -13.41 -25.68
C ALA A 456 25.05 -14.09 -25.83
N THR A 457 24.04 -13.71 -25.05
CA THR A 457 22.82 -14.47 -24.91
C THR A 457 21.61 -13.55 -24.80
N ALA A 458 20.56 -13.87 -25.54
CA ALA A 458 19.22 -13.36 -25.31
C ALA A 458 18.39 -14.46 -24.62
N SER A 459 17.71 -14.11 -23.54
CA SER A 459 16.81 -15.02 -22.82
C SER A 459 15.36 -14.58 -22.97
N ARG A 460 14.47 -15.55 -23.07
CA ARG A 460 13.03 -15.37 -23.01
C ARG A 460 12.45 -16.40 -22.05
N ASN A 461 11.88 -15.91 -20.96
CA ASN A 461 11.20 -16.74 -19.98
C ASN A 461 9.69 -16.54 -20.14
N GLU A 462 8.96 -17.62 -20.30
CA GLU A 462 7.51 -17.64 -20.42
C GLU A 462 6.90 -18.37 -19.23
N LEU A 463 6.12 -17.65 -18.42
CA LEU A 463 5.23 -18.25 -17.43
C LEU A 463 3.85 -18.40 -18.07
N THR A 464 3.43 -19.65 -18.26
CA THR A 464 2.10 -20.00 -18.74
C THR A 464 1.21 -20.37 -17.54
N GLY A 465 0.19 -19.57 -17.30
CA GLY A 465 -0.82 -19.77 -16.24
C GLY A 465 -2.11 -19.04 -16.64
N LEU A 466 -2.78 -18.42 -15.69
CA LEU A 466 -3.91 -17.52 -15.97
C LEU A 466 -3.52 -16.31 -16.83
N LEU A 467 -2.23 -15.99 -16.87
CA LEU A 467 -1.62 -14.95 -17.69
C LEU A 467 -0.30 -15.47 -18.26
N SER A 468 -0.08 -15.26 -19.56
CA SER A 468 1.22 -15.53 -20.18
C SER A 468 2.14 -14.34 -19.95
N ILE A 469 3.16 -14.50 -19.09
CA ILE A 469 4.16 -13.48 -18.80
C ILE A 469 5.45 -13.84 -19.54
N THR A 470 5.98 -12.89 -20.31
CA THR A 470 7.26 -13.01 -20.99
C THR A 470 8.27 -12.05 -20.42
N CYS A 471 9.42 -12.57 -19.98
CA CYS A 471 10.57 -11.80 -19.52
C CYS A 471 11.72 -11.96 -20.53
N GLU A 472 12.17 -10.88 -21.13
CA GLU A 472 13.31 -10.89 -22.06
C GLU A 472 14.54 -10.30 -21.36
N GLY A 473 15.65 -11.02 -21.41
CA GLY A 473 16.92 -10.63 -20.78
C GLY A 473 18.08 -10.60 -21.77
N ALA A 474 19.06 -9.76 -21.51
CA ALA A 474 20.36 -9.78 -22.16
C ALA A 474 21.42 -10.22 -21.15
N TRP A 475 22.28 -11.14 -21.54
CA TRP A 475 23.28 -11.75 -20.67
C TRP A 475 24.67 -11.48 -21.18
N THR A 476 25.53 -10.97 -20.30
CA THR A 476 26.94 -10.70 -20.56
C THR A 476 27.79 -11.85 -20.03
N LEU A 477 28.65 -12.41 -20.86
CA LEU A 477 29.54 -13.50 -20.48
C LEU A 477 30.59 -13.01 -19.48
N THR A 478 30.70 -13.66 -18.34
CA THR A 478 31.65 -13.33 -17.27
C THR A 478 32.72 -14.41 -17.08
N SER A 479 32.42 -15.66 -17.41
CA SER A 479 33.39 -16.78 -17.41
C SER A 479 33.02 -17.80 -18.47
N ALA A 480 34.05 -18.35 -19.15
CA ALA A 480 33.91 -19.39 -20.16
C ALA A 480 34.91 -20.51 -19.87
N GLU A 481 34.39 -21.68 -19.57
CA GLU A 481 35.09 -22.94 -19.43
C GLU A 481 34.54 -23.96 -20.45
N PRO A 482 35.24 -25.01 -20.81
CA PRO A 482 34.78 -25.99 -21.83
C PRO A 482 33.39 -26.59 -21.52
N GLU A 483 33.06 -26.80 -20.24
CA GLU A 483 31.80 -27.41 -19.80
C GLU A 483 30.90 -26.47 -18.98
N LYS A 484 31.33 -25.22 -18.76
CA LYS A 484 30.59 -24.28 -17.91
C LYS A 484 30.73 -22.84 -18.38
N LEU A 485 29.60 -22.16 -18.50
CA LEU A 485 29.53 -20.72 -18.75
C LEU A 485 28.87 -20.01 -17.58
N VAL A 486 29.37 -18.84 -17.23
CA VAL A 486 28.73 -17.95 -16.26
C VAL A 486 28.46 -16.62 -16.94
N PHE A 487 27.25 -16.12 -16.74
CA PHE A 487 26.82 -14.83 -17.28
C PHE A 487 26.34 -13.93 -16.14
N THR A 488 26.30 -12.65 -16.41
CA THR A 488 25.51 -11.69 -15.65
C THR A 488 24.29 -11.31 -16.47
N SER A 489 23.10 -11.63 -15.98
CA SER A 489 21.84 -11.32 -16.63
C SER A 489 21.37 -9.89 -16.31
N ARG A 490 20.63 -9.29 -17.25
CA ARG A 490 19.94 -8.02 -17.09
C ARG A 490 18.60 -8.08 -17.81
N LEU A 491 17.53 -7.67 -17.14
CA LEU A 491 16.22 -7.54 -17.75
C LEU A 491 16.25 -6.45 -18.85
N VAL A 492 15.76 -6.78 -20.03
CA VAL A 492 15.64 -5.87 -21.18
C VAL A 492 14.18 -5.46 -21.36
N ARG A 493 13.28 -6.44 -21.30
CA ARG A 493 11.85 -6.23 -21.52
C ARG A 493 11.03 -7.19 -20.69
N SER A 494 9.89 -6.72 -20.22
CA SER A 494 8.86 -7.53 -19.57
C SER A 494 7.54 -7.27 -20.28
N SER A 495 6.79 -8.32 -20.59
CA SER A 495 5.43 -8.18 -21.12
C SER A 495 4.48 -7.63 -20.05
N LEU A 496 4.87 -7.76 -18.76
CA LEU A 496 4.13 -7.24 -17.62
C LEU A 496 5.12 -6.52 -16.70
N PRO A 497 5.07 -5.18 -16.58
CA PRO A 497 5.96 -4.43 -15.71
C PRO A 497 5.89 -4.91 -14.25
N GLY A 498 7.06 -5.11 -13.64
CA GLY A 498 7.16 -5.60 -12.26
C GLY A 498 6.94 -7.11 -12.07
N ALA A 499 6.59 -7.86 -13.12
CA ALA A 499 6.45 -9.31 -13.06
C ALA A 499 7.79 -10.05 -13.25
N CYS A 500 8.77 -9.38 -13.84
CA CYS A 500 10.11 -9.91 -14.02
C CYS A 500 11.09 -9.23 -13.05
N THR A 501 12.05 -9.99 -12.54
CA THR A 501 13.06 -9.47 -11.62
C THR A 501 13.98 -8.48 -12.34
N GLY A 502 14.12 -7.27 -11.81
CA GLY A 502 14.89 -6.17 -12.43
C GLY A 502 16.35 -6.10 -12.01
N GLY A 503 16.86 -7.08 -11.29
CA GLY A 503 18.24 -7.14 -10.80
C GLY A 503 19.25 -7.60 -11.85
N SER A 504 20.52 -7.64 -11.45
CA SER A 504 21.62 -8.23 -12.21
C SER A 504 22.09 -9.46 -11.43
N TYR A 505 21.92 -10.65 -11.99
CA TYR A 505 22.15 -11.92 -11.30
C TYR A 505 23.13 -12.81 -12.08
N ALA A 506 23.80 -13.70 -11.34
CA ALA A 506 24.68 -14.68 -11.95
C ALA A 506 23.86 -15.87 -12.48
N GLU A 507 24.01 -16.15 -13.77
CA GLU A 507 23.38 -17.26 -14.48
C GLU A 507 24.44 -18.27 -14.90
N THR A 508 24.25 -19.52 -14.58
CA THR A 508 25.22 -20.58 -14.90
C THR A 508 24.61 -21.60 -15.86
N LEU A 509 25.35 -21.90 -16.92
CA LEU A 509 25.06 -22.98 -17.86
C LEU A 509 26.13 -24.05 -17.73
N ALA A 510 25.77 -25.27 -17.38
CA ALA A 510 26.68 -26.41 -17.28
C ALA A 510 26.29 -27.50 -18.29
N LEU A 511 27.21 -27.83 -19.24
CA LEU A 511 27.01 -28.87 -20.24
C LEU A 511 27.03 -30.26 -19.56
N GLN A 512 26.03 -31.07 -19.85
CA GLN A 512 25.88 -32.41 -19.31
C GLN A 512 26.40 -33.45 -20.32
N LYS A 513 26.76 -34.65 -19.86
CA LYS A 513 27.25 -35.74 -20.69
C LYS A 513 26.26 -36.23 -21.75
N ASP A 514 24.98 -36.00 -21.53
CA ASP A 514 23.88 -36.32 -22.43
C ASP A 514 23.61 -35.25 -23.50
N GLY A 515 24.43 -34.20 -23.55
CA GLY A 515 24.29 -33.09 -24.49
C GLY A 515 23.24 -32.06 -24.09
N THR A 516 22.63 -32.16 -22.90
CA THR A 516 21.74 -31.13 -22.35
C THR A 516 22.55 -30.06 -21.57
N ILE A 517 21.90 -28.92 -21.25
CA ILE A 517 22.50 -27.89 -20.42
C ILE A 517 21.72 -27.78 -19.11
N ARG A 518 22.41 -27.93 -17.98
CA ARG A 518 21.84 -27.58 -16.71
C ARG A 518 21.96 -26.07 -16.49
N PHE A 519 20.82 -25.44 -16.34
CA PHE A 519 20.70 -24.02 -16.02
C PHE A 519 20.49 -23.81 -14.53
N THR A 520 21.14 -22.80 -13.94
CA THR A 520 20.91 -22.34 -12.57
C THR A 520 21.03 -20.82 -12.50
N SER A 521 20.06 -20.18 -11.86
CA SER A 521 20.05 -18.75 -11.59
C SER A 521 20.33 -18.47 -10.11
N ALA A 522 21.11 -17.45 -9.83
CA ALA A 522 21.34 -16.95 -8.48
C ALA A 522 20.43 -15.73 -8.18
N ASP A 523 19.18 -15.76 -8.66
CA ASP A 523 18.17 -14.75 -8.41
C ASP A 523 17.25 -15.17 -7.24
N PRO A 524 17.49 -14.70 -6.01
CA PRO A 524 16.65 -15.06 -4.86
C PRO A 524 15.23 -14.50 -4.98
N SER A 525 15.04 -13.41 -5.73
CA SER A 525 13.72 -12.80 -5.95
C SER A 525 12.84 -13.65 -6.87
N ALA A 526 13.46 -14.43 -7.76
CA ALA A 526 12.78 -15.44 -8.59
C ALA A 526 12.78 -16.83 -7.92
N GLY A 527 13.30 -16.97 -6.69
CA GLY A 527 13.40 -18.25 -6.00
C GLY A 527 14.53 -19.17 -6.49
N ASN A 528 15.61 -18.61 -7.03
CA ASN A 528 16.77 -19.32 -7.58
C ASN A 528 16.35 -20.41 -8.58
N PRO A 529 15.72 -20.08 -9.71
CA PRO A 529 15.22 -21.07 -10.65
C PRO A 529 16.34 -21.90 -11.26
N SER A 530 16.05 -23.17 -11.48
CA SER A 530 16.95 -24.11 -12.14
C SER A 530 16.17 -25.10 -13.01
N GLY A 531 16.81 -25.63 -14.03
CA GLY A 531 16.18 -26.60 -14.94
C GLY A 531 17.18 -27.22 -15.90
N THR A 532 16.69 -28.12 -16.72
CA THR A 532 17.47 -28.76 -17.81
C THR A 532 16.98 -28.23 -19.15
N LEU A 533 17.89 -27.61 -19.89
CA LEU A 533 17.64 -27.10 -21.22
C LEU A 533 18.03 -28.13 -22.27
N ARG A 534 17.20 -28.27 -23.30
CA ARG A 534 17.45 -29.08 -24.47
C ARG A 534 17.56 -28.17 -25.67
N ARG A 535 18.30 -28.62 -26.69
CA ARG A 535 18.44 -27.88 -27.93
C ARG A 535 17.05 -27.79 -28.59
N ALA A 536 16.58 -26.57 -28.82
CA ALA A 536 15.37 -26.33 -29.58
C ALA A 536 15.73 -26.47 -31.06
N GLY A 537 15.00 -27.33 -31.78
CA GLY A 537 15.24 -27.68 -33.19
C GLY A 537 14.99 -26.50 -34.14
#